data_1a610b1d8fd65e71818b7b8ca8d23b56
#
_entry.id   1a610b1d8fd65e71818b7b8ca8d23b56
#
_cell.length_a   1.000
_cell.length_b   1.000
_cell.length_c   1.000
_cell.angle_alpha   90.00
_cell.angle_beta   90.00
_cell.angle_gamma   90.00
#
_symmetry.space_group_name_H-M   'P 1'
#
loop_
_entity.id
_entity.type
_entity.pdbx_description
1 polymer ?
#
loop_
_entity_poly.entity_id
_entity_poly.type
_entity_poly.pdbx_seq_one_letter_code
_entity_poly.pdbx_strand_id
1 'polypeptide(L)'
;VCKELSLGTWTYIFQGALVLSLMILRRKFVPSYLFSFVAGFAFSELLDVNELWIGILPQTISCRIAYFLISYFLLSIGIALENRCQLPIIPTDLFPRELSEIIDKPYARVKIIFDVLCLATTGLLTCLMLGYLDGLGIGTIVAAFTMGKMVSITGSWIDQRVTFVSALSKQTI
;
A
#
# COMPACT_ATOMS: atom_id res chain seq x y z
N VAL A 1 -16.32 -2.02 19.19
CA VAL A 1 -16.88 -2.15 17.85
C VAL A 1 -16.22 -3.35 17.20
N CYS A 2 -16.98 -4.39 16.87
CA CYS A 2 -16.61 -5.62 16.16
C CYS A 2 -15.27 -6.27 16.58
N LYS A 3 -15.27 -6.91 17.75
CA LYS A 3 -14.16 -7.76 18.23
C LYS A 3 -13.97 -9.05 17.42
N GLU A 4 -14.75 -9.26 16.37
CA GLU A 4 -14.85 -10.54 15.66
C GLU A 4 -14.13 -10.55 14.29
N LEU A 5 -13.62 -9.43 13.80
CA LEU A 5 -12.93 -9.35 12.52
C LEU A 5 -11.44 -9.11 12.71
N SER A 6 -10.61 -9.96 12.08
CA SER A 6 -9.14 -9.81 12.08
C SER A 6 -8.69 -8.55 11.33
N LEU A 7 -7.46 -8.11 11.58
CA LEU A 7 -6.82 -7.01 10.85
C LEU A 7 -6.80 -7.27 9.34
N GLY A 8 -6.47 -8.51 8.95
CA GLY A 8 -6.45 -8.94 7.56
C GLY A 8 -7.83 -8.84 6.91
N THR A 9 -8.90 -9.28 7.61
CA THR A 9 -10.27 -9.17 7.08
C THR A 9 -10.68 -7.73 6.80
N TRP A 10 -10.39 -6.79 7.71
CA TRP A 10 -10.67 -5.37 7.49
C TRP A 10 -9.87 -4.80 6.33
N THR A 11 -8.59 -5.15 6.24
CA THR A 11 -7.71 -4.75 5.14
C THR A 11 -8.25 -5.25 3.81
N TYR A 12 -8.72 -6.49 3.75
CA TYR A 12 -9.29 -7.10 2.54
C TYR A 12 -10.59 -6.41 2.09
N ILE A 13 -11.48 -6.06 3.03
CA ILE A 13 -12.70 -5.29 2.73
C ILE A 13 -12.34 -3.92 2.13
N PHE A 14 -11.39 -3.23 2.75
CA PHE A 14 -10.92 -1.94 2.25
C PHE A 14 -10.30 -2.04 0.85
N GLN A 15 -9.49 -3.06 0.60
CA GLN A 15 -8.91 -3.32 -0.71
C GLN A 15 -9.98 -3.61 -1.77
N GLY A 16 -11.03 -4.34 -1.41
CA GLY A 16 -12.20 -4.58 -2.27
C GLY A 16 -12.89 -3.26 -2.67
N ALA A 17 -13.09 -2.37 -1.71
CA ALA A 17 -13.66 -1.04 -1.98
C ALA A 17 -12.79 -0.20 -2.92
N LEU A 18 -11.46 -0.27 -2.80
CA LEU A 18 -10.52 0.40 -3.71
C LEU A 18 -10.62 -0.13 -5.14
N VAL A 19 -10.66 -1.45 -5.32
CA VAL A 19 -10.83 -2.08 -6.64
C VAL A 19 -12.15 -1.67 -7.28
N LEU A 20 -13.25 -1.69 -6.53
CA LEU A 20 -14.55 -1.22 -7.01
C LEU A 20 -14.51 0.24 -7.43
N SER A 21 -13.88 1.09 -6.63
CA SER A 21 -13.71 2.51 -6.94
C SER A 21 -12.93 2.72 -8.24
N LEU A 22 -11.88 1.94 -8.50
CA LEU A 22 -11.13 1.99 -9.75
C LEU A 22 -11.97 1.55 -10.95
N MET A 23 -12.76 0.48 -10.82
CA MET A 23 -13.64 0.02 -11.89
C MET A 23 -14.67 1.09 -12.27
N ILE A 24 -15.24 1.78 -11.27
CA ILE A 24 -16.18 2.88 -11.47
C ILE A 24 -15.48 4.04 -12.17
N LEU A 25 -14.28 4.41 -11.72
CA LEU A 25 -13.52 5.55 -12.24
C LEU A 25 -13.10 5.34 -13.71
N ARG A 26 -12.61 4.15 -14.05
CA ARG A 26 -12.24 3.79 -15.44
C ARG A 26 -13.44 3.45 -16.32
N ARG A 27 -14.62 3.26 -15.76
CA ARG A 27 -15.85 2.81 -16.48
C ARG A 27 -15.62 1.58 -17.35
N LYS A 28 -14.65 0.74 -17.00
CA LYS A 28 -14.29 -0.47 -17.73
C LYS A 28 -13.97 -1.58 -16.74
N PHE A 29 -14.41 -2.79 -17.06
CA PHE A 29 -13.98 -3.98 -16.35
C PHE A 29 -12.58 -4.36 -16.84
N VAL A 30 -11.60 -4.28 -15.94
CA VAL A 30 -10.19 -4.64 -16.23
C VAL A 30 -9.89 -5.96 -15.53
N PRO A 31 -9.74 -7.08 -16.24
CA PRO A 31 -9.49 -8.40 -15.62
C PRO A 31 -8.25 -8.42 -14.71
N SER A 32 -7.25 -7.57 -14.99
CA SER A 32 -6.05 -7.43 -14.18
C SER A 32 -6.36 -7.03 -12.73
N TYR A 33 -7.45 -6.28 -12.48
CA TYR A 33 -7.84 -5.89 -11.12
C TYR A 33 -8.34 -7.08 -10.28
N LEU A 34 -8.83 -8.13 -10.94
CA LEU A 34 -9.23 -9.36 -10.26
C LEU A 34 -8.02 -10.08 -9.68
N PHE A 35 -6.90 -10.09 -10.40
CA PHE A 35 -5.63 -10.62 -9.88
C PHE A 35 -5.09 -9.80 -8.72
N SER A 36 -5.23 -8.48 -8.76
CA SER A 36 -4.87 -7.61 -7.64
C SER A 36 -5.70 -7.90 -6.39
N PHE A 37 -6.97 -8.28 -6.56
CA PHE A 37 -7.81 -8.68 -5.47
C PHE A 37 -7.35 -10.01 -4.83
N VAL A 38 -6.87 -10.96 -5.63
CA VAL A 38 -6.25 -12.21 -5.13
C VAL A 38 -4.94 -11.90 -4.39
N ALA A 39 -4.10 -11.02 -4.94
CA ALA A 39 -2.89 -10.58 -4.26
C ALA A 39 -3.20 -9.87 -2.93
N GLY A 40 -4.26 -9.07 -2.90
CA GLY A 40 -4.79 -8.44 -1.70
C GLY A 40 -5.25 -9.43 -0.64
N PHE A 41 -5.89 -10.52 -1.03
CA PHE A 41 -6.26 -11.60 -0.13
C PHE A 41 -5.01 -12.24 0.49
N ALA A 42 -4.03 -12.64 -0.33
CA ALA A 42 -2.78 -13.22 0.16
C ALA A 42 -2.04 -12.27 1.12
N PHE A 43 -2.03 -10.97 0.83
CA PHE A 43 -1.46 -9.95 1.71
C PHE A 43 -2.20 -9.87 3.05
N SER A 44 -3.52 -9.92 3.03
CA SER A 44 -4.34 -9.88 4.25
C SER A 44 -4.12 -11.09 5.16
N GLU A 45 -4.00 -12.29 4.59
CA GLU A 45 -3.63 -13.51 5.33
C GLU A 45 -2.22 -13.40 5.93
N LEU A 46 -1.26 -12.84 5.19
CA LEU A 46 0.09 -12.59 5.69
C LEU A 46 0.11 -11.57 6.83
N LEU A 47 -0.77 -10.57 6.83
CA LEU A 47 -0.91 -9.64 7.97
C LEU A 47 -1.36 -10.38 9.22
N ASP A 48 -2.38 -11.22 9.13
CA ASP A 48 -2.88 -11.99 10.28
C ASP A 48 -1.81 -12.96 10.81
N VAL A 49 -1.05 -13.63 9.94
CA VAL A 49 0.09 -14.46 10.33
C VAL A 49 1.18 -13.62 11.04
N ASN A 50 1.48 -12.42 10.54
CA ASN A 50 2.48 -11.55 11.17
C ASN A 50 2.03 -11.06 12.55
N GLU A 51 0.74 -10.81 12.75
CA GLU A 51 0.19 -10.39 14.04
C GLU A 51 0.45 -11.42 15.15
N LEU A 52 0.48 -12.73 14.82
CA LEU A 52 0.69 -13.80 15.79
C LEU A 52 2.06 -13.76 16.49
N TRP A 53 3.11 -13.31 15.80
CA TRP A 53 4.47 -13.36 16.32
C TRP A 53 5.11 -12.00 16.57
N ILE A 54 4.55 -10.92 16.04
CA ILE A 54 5.14 -9.57 16.19
C ILE A 54 5.20 -9.13 17.67
N GLY A 55 4.30 -9.62 18.50
CA GLY A 55 4.28 -9.36 19.93
C GLY A 55 5.44 -9.98 20.71
N ILE A 56 6.15 -10.97 20.13
CA ILE A 56 7.30 -11.65 20.75
C ILE A 56 8.57 -10.79 20.64
N LEU A 57 8.60 -9.86 19.67
CA LEU A 57 9.76 -9.03 19.40
C LEU A 57 10.00 -8.00 20.51
N PRO A 58 11.26 -7.67 20.84
CA PRO A 58 11.59 -6.64 21.82
C PRO A 58 10.97 -5.30 21.46
N GLN A 59 10.21 -4.72 22.41
CA GLN A 59 9.45 -3.48 22.21
C GLN A 59 10.19 -2.22 22.69
N THR A 60 11.51 -2.30 22.82
CA THR A 60 12.35 -1.14 23.19
C THR A 60 12.29 -0.07 22.09
N ILE A 61 12.32 1.21 22.47
CA ILE A 61 12.24 2.32 21.50
C ILE A 61 13.28 2.20 20.39
N SER A 62 14.52 1.85 20.74
CA SER A 62 15.60 1.65 19.75
C SER A 62 15.28 0.53 18.75
N CYS A 63 14.71 -0.59 19.23
CA CYS A 63 14.29 -1.70 18.36
C CYS A 63 13.13 -1.29 17.46
N ARG A 64 12.16 -0.56 17.98
CA ARG A 64 11.02 -0.05 17.18
C ARG A 64 11.48 0.88 16.06
N ILE A 65 12.44 1.77 16.33
CA ILE A 65 13.03 2.64 15.30
C ILE A 65 13.78 1.81 14.25
N ALA A 66 14.57 0.84 14.67
CA ALA A 66 15.29 -0.04 13.75
C ALA A 66 14.33 -0.85 12.85
N TYR A 67 13.29 -1.45 13.44
CA TYR A 67 12.26 -2.17 12.67
C TYR A 67 11.54 -1.27 11.69
N PHE A 68 11.18 -0.05 12.11
CA PHE A 68 10.56 0.93 11.24
C PHE A 68 11.45 1.27 10.04
N LEU A 69 12.72 1.58 10.27
CA LEU A 69 13.65 1.94 9.20
C LEU A 69 13.85 0.77 8.21
N ILE A 70 14.10 -0.44 8.73
CA ILE A 70 14.30 -1.62 7.88
C ILE A 70 13.06 -1.90 7.06
N SER A 71 11.87 -1.95 7.68
CA SER A 71 10.61 -2.22 6.98
C SER A 71 10.28 -1.11 5.97
N TYR A 72 10.55 0.15 6.31
CA TYR A 72 10.33 1.30 5.43
C TYR A 72 11.16 1.20 4.13
N PHE A 73 12.44 0.86 4.25
CA PHE A 73 13.31 0.65 3.08
C PHE A 73 12.89 -0.57 2.25
N LEU A 74 12.63 -1.69 2.90
CA LEU A 74 12.18 -2.91 2.20
C LEU A 74 10.87 -2.68 1.46
N LEU A 75 9.91 -2.01 2.10
CA LEU A 75 8.62 -1.67 1.50
C LEU A 75 8.79 -0.75 0.29
N SER A 76 9.64 0.27 0.42
CA SER A 76 9.95 1.20 -0.69
C SER A 76 10.54 0.48 -1.91
N ILE A 77 11.45 -0.49 -1.69
CA ILE A 77 12.02 -1.31 -2.75
C ILE A 77 10.94 -2.21 -3.37
N GLY A 78 10.13 -2.87 -2.54
CA GLY A 78 9.04 -3.74 -2.98
C GLY A 78 8.07 -3.01 -3.90
N ILE A 79 7.51 -1.89 -3.46
CA ILE A 79 6.57 -1.07 -4.24
C ILE A 79 7.23 -0.55 -5.53
N ALA A 80 8.51 -0.14 -5.47
CA ALA A 80 9.23 0.32 -6.64
C ALA A 80 9.39 -0.79 -7.70
N LEU A 81 9.66 -2.02 -7.29
CA LEU A 81 9.74 -3.19 -8.17
C LEU A 81 8.36 -3.57 -8.73
N GLU A 82 7.33 -3.63 -7.89
CA GLU A 82 5.96 -3.93 -8.30
C GLU A 82 5.46 -2.97 -9.38
N ASN A 83 5.71 -1.67 -9.20
CA ASN A 83 5.32 -0.65 -10.18
C ASN A 83 5.99 -0.84 -11.55
N ARG A 84 7.18 -1.47 -11.60
CA ARG A 84 7.93 -1.69 -12.84
C ARG A 84 7.62 -3.01 -13.52
N CYS A 85 7.34 -4.04 -12.74
CA CYS A 85 7.02 -5.35 -13.28
C CYS A 85 5.66 -5.41 -13.98
N GLN A 86 4.81 -4.38 -13.84
CA GLN A 86 3.43 -4.34 -14.36
C GLN A 86 2.58 -5.57 -13.94
N LEU A 87 3.01 -6.24 -12.90
CA LEU A 87 2.27 -7.36 -12.31
C LEU A 87 1.05 -6.84 -11.54
N PRO A 88 0.06 -7.70 -11.32
CA PRO A 88 -1.03 -7.39 -10.39
C PRO A 88 -0.44 -7.13 -9.01
N ILE A 89 -0.61 -5.92 -8.51
CA ILE A 89 -0.15 -5.48 -7.20
C ILE A 89 -1.34 -5.38 -6.25
N ILE A 90 -1.05 -5.30 -4.95
CA ILE A 90 -2.10 -5.11 -3.94
C ILE A 90 -2.92 -3.84 -4.23
N PRO A 91 -4.23 -3.85 -3.99
CA PRO A 91 -5.12 -2.74 -4.35
C PRO A 91 -4.75 -1.39 -3.74
N THR A 92 -4.14 -1.36 -2.57
CA THR A 92 -3.66 -0.14 -1.89
C THR A 92 -2.54 0.57 -2.63
N ASP A 93 -1.75 -0.14 -3.43
CA ASP A 93 -0.69 0.42 -4.26
C ASP A 93 -1.13 0.56 -5.72
N LEU A 94 -2.03 -0.32 -6.18
CA LEU A 94 -2.65 -0.23 -7.48
C LEU A 94 -3.45 1.07 -7.62
N PHE A 95 -4.25 1.44 -6.60
CA PHE A 95 -5.12 2.61 -6.67
C PHE A 95 -4.36 3.91 -6.95
N PRO A 96 -3.33 4.31 -6.19
CA PRO A 96 -2.58 5.53 -6.50
C PRO A 96 -1.80 5.45 -7.81
N ARG A 97 -1.35 4.26 -8.25
CA ARG A 97 -0.70 4.07 -9.55
C ARG A 97 -1.65 4.36 -10.69
N GLU A 98 -2.78 3.68 -10.73
CA GLU A 98 -3.80 3.84 -11.76
C GLU A 98 -4.38 5.27 -11.77
N LEU A 99 -4.61 5.83 -10.58
CA LEU A 99 -5.07 7.20 -10.45
C LEU A 99 -4.05 8.21 -11.00
N SER A 100 -2.76 7.99 -10.78
CA SER A 100 -1.70 8.85 -11.31
C SER A 100 -1.69 8.87 -12.85
N GLU A 101 -1.96 7.73 -13.47
CA GLU A 101 -2.10 7.63 -14.93
C GLU A 101 -3.37 8.33 -15.45
N ILE A 102 -4.52 8.16 -14.76
CA ILE A 102 -5.80 8.76 -15.16
C ILE A 102 -5.75 10.28 -15.12
N ILE A 103 -5.13 10.85 -14.07
CA ILE A 103 -5.07 12.31 -13.87
C ILE A 103 -3.80 12.95 -14.44
N ASP A 104 -2.92 12.17 -15.05
CA ASP A 104 -1.62 12.60 -15.61
C ASP A 104 -0.78 13.40 -14.58
N LYS A 105 -0.60 12.82 -13.40
CA LYS A 105 0.19 13.42 -12.31
C LYS A 105 1.28 12.47 -11.84
N PRO A 106 2.41 12.99 -11.33
CA PRO A 106 3.50 12.15 -10.80
C PRO A 106 3.01 11.22 -9.70
N TYR A 107 3.34 9.94 -9.79
CA TYR A 107 2.99 8.91 -8.81
C TYR A 107 3.25 9.33 -7.36
N ALA A 108 4.44 9.91 -7.10
CA ALA A 108 4.80 10.34 -5.76
C ALA A 108 3.79 11.32 -5.13
N ARG A 109 3.24 12.26 -5.93
CA ARG A 109 2.21 13.20 -5.43
C ARG A 109 0.91 12.49 -5.12
N VAL A 110 0.45 11.64 -6.04
CA VAL A 110 -0.82 10.93 -5.89
C VAL A 110 -0.75 9.99 -4.70
N LYS A 111 0.34 9.25 -4.56
CA LYS A 111 0.58 8.36 -3.42
C LYS A 111 0.57 9.11 -2.09
N ILE A 112 1.29 10.24 -1.98
CA ILE A 112 1.31 11.03 -0.76
C ILE A 112 -0.10 11.54 -0.41
N ILE A 113 -0.84 12.08 -1.39
CA ILE A 113 -2.20 12.59 -1.15
C ILE A 113 -3.11 11.44 -0.70
N PHE A 114 -3.03 10.28 -1.34
CA PHE A 114 -3.80 9.10 -0.98
C PHE A 114 -3.50 8.64 0.45
N ASP A 115 -2.22 8.48 0.80
CA ASP A 115 -1.80 8.03 2.12
C ASP A 115 -2.19 9.04 3.22
N VAL A 116 -2.07 10.34 2.95
CA VAL A 116 -2.51 11.40 3.87
C VAL A 116 -4.03 11.41 4.05
N LEU A 117 -4.80 11.19 2.99
CA LEU A 117 -6.26 11.07 3.09
C LEU A 117 -6.66 9.84 3.91
N CYS A 118 -6.01 8.70 3.70
CA CYS A 118 -6.22 7.49 4.50
C CYS A 118 -5.88 7.76 5.99
N LEU A 119 -4.75 8.40 6.26
CA LEU A 119 -4.33 8.78 7.60
C LEU A 119 -5.34 9.71 8.28
N ALA A 120 -5.79 10.76 7.58
CA ALA A 120 -6.77 11.70 8.09
C ALA A 120 -8.12 11.04 8.37
N THR A 121 -8.58 10.17 7.46
CA THR A 121 -9.83 9.41 7.61
C THR A 121 -9.74 8.47 8.81
N THR A 122 -8.63 7.74 8.95
CA THR A 122 -8.41 6.85 10.09
C THR A 122 -8.37 7.64 11.40
N GLY A 123 -7.64 8.75 11.45
CA GLY A 123 -7.56 9.62 12.63
C GLY A 123 -8.92 10.17 13.03
N LEU A 124 -9.71 10.64 12.05
CA LEU A 124 -11.05 11.16 12.29
C LEU A 124 -11.98 10.07 12.83
N LEU A 125 -12.01 8.90 12.19
CA LEU A 125 -12.84 7.76 12.62
C LEU A 125 -12.45 7.28 14.02
N THR A 126 -11.16 7.15 14.30
CA THR A 126 -10.67 6.72 15.62
C THR A 126 -11.06 7.74 16.71
N CYS A 127 -10.90 9.03 16.43
CA CYS A 127 -11.30 10.08 17.35
C CYS A 127 -12.79 10.10 17.61
N LEU A 128 -13.63 9.90 16.58
CA LEU A 128 -15.09 9.89 16.71
C LEU A 128 -15.61 8.64 17.42
N MET A 129 -14.99 7.47 17.20
CA MET A 129 -15.49 6.20 17.74
C MET A 129 -14.90 5.85 19.10
N LEU A 130 -13.63 6.18 19.34
CA LEU A 130 -12.91 5.83 20.57
C LEU A 130 -12.72 7.03 21.50
N GLY A 131 -12.87 8.25 21.01
CA GLY A 131 -12.63 9.47 21.78
C GLY A 131 -11.15 9.82 21.99
N TYR A 132 -10.24 9.01 21.45
CA TYR A 132 -8.79 9.24 21.48
C TYR A 132 -8.13 8.69 20.21
N LEU A 133 -6.92 9.18 19.90
CA LEU A 133 -6.14 8.71 18.75
C LEU A 133 -5.42 7.42 19.14
N ASP A 134 -5.81 6.30 18.54
CA ASP A 134 -5.15 5.01 18.69
C ASP A 134 -4.62 4.50 17.35
N GLY A 135 -3.51 3.73 17.39
CA GLY A 135 -2.92 3.14 16.20
C GLY A 135 -2.15 4.10 15.26
N LEU A 136 -2.18 5.42 15.52
CA LEU A 136 -1.49 6.43 14.72
C LEU A 136 -0.17 6.85 15.38
N GLY A 137 0.90 6.11 15.06
CA GLY A 137 2.24 6.45 15.53
C GLY A 137 2.94 7.52 14.67
N ILE A 138 4.00 8.13 15.22
CA ILE A 138 4.86 9.09 14.48
C ILE A 138 5.39 8.46 13.19
N GLY A 139 5.75 7.17 13.22
CA GLY A 139 6.20 6.43 12.04
C GLY A 139 5.16 6.39 10.92
N THR A 140 3.89 6.20 11.24
CA THR A 140 2.78 6.20 10.25
C THR A 140 2.64 7.55 9.58
N ILE A 141 2.75 8.65 10.36
CA ILE A 141 2.70 10.01 9.84
C ILE A 141 3.89 10.26 8.90
N VAL A 142 5.11 9.94 9.34
CA VAL A 142 6.31 10.09 8.52
C VAL A 142 6.20 9.28 7.23
N ALA A 143 5.75 8.03 7.31
CA ALA A 143 5.57 7.17 6.14
C ALA A 143 4.57 7.77 5.14
N ALA A 144 3.41 8.24 5.59
CA ALA A 144 2.38 8.82 4.73
C ALA A 144 2.89 10.00 3.90
N PHE A 145 3.72 10.87 4.49
CA PHE A 145 4.28 12.04 3.80
C PHE A 145 5.51 11.74 2.94
N THR A 146 6.22 10.65 3.20
CA THR A 146 7.53 10.42 2.58
C THR A 146 7.61 9.18 1.69
N MET A 147 6.74 8.17 1.89
CA MET A 147 6.79 6.90 1.16
C MET A 147 6.72 7.10 -0.36
N GLY A 148 5.80 7.94 -0.84
CA GLY A 148 5.66 8.19 -2.27
C GLY A 148 6.94 8.75 -2.92
N LYS A 149 7.66 9.64 -2.21
CA LYS A 149 8.95 10.14 -2.67
C LYS A 149 10.02 9.06 -2.61
N MET A 150 10.05 8.29 -1.53
CA MET A 150 11.05 7.23 -1.35
C MET A 150 10.92 6.15 -2.42
N VAL A 151 9.71 5.72 -2.74
CA VAL A 151 9.40 4.79 -3.84
C VAL A 151 9.88 5.35 -5.19
N SER A 152 9.67 6.64 -5.44
CA SER A 152 10.13 7.29 -6.67
C SER A 152 11.65 7.34 -6.77
N ILE A 153 12.36 7.68 -5.69
CA ILE A 153 13.83 7.71 -5.63
C ILE A 153 14.40 6.30 -5.81
N THR A 154 13.91 5.33 -5.04
CA THR A 154 14.33 3.93 -5.11
C THR A 154 14.10 3.39 -6.50
N GLY A 155 12.97 3.73 -7.09
CA GLY A 155 12.64 3.35 -8.43
C GLY A 155 13.60 3.90 -9.48
N SER A 156 13.92 5.19 -9.42
CA SER A 156 14.88 5.80 -10.33
C SER A 156 16.28 5.19 -10.19
N TRP A 157 16.67 4.81 -8.97
CA TRP A 157 17.93 4.11 -8.74
C TRP A 157 17.95 2.71 -9.34
N ILE A 158 16.83 1.97 -9.26
CA ILE A 158 16.68 0.65 -9.87
C ILE A 158 16.74 0.76 -11.40
N ASP A 159 16.05 1.75 -12.00
CA ASP A 159 16.01 1.97 -13.46
C ASP A 159 17.39 2.24 -14.07
N GLN A 160 18.30 2.82 -13.29
CA GLN A 160 19.70 3.04 -13.74
C GLN A 160 20.52 1.75 -13.81
N ARG A 161 20.09 0.68 -13.15
CA ARG A 161 20.87 -0.58 -13.03
C ARG A 161 20.20 -1.77 -13.68
N VAL A 162 18.89 -1.75 -13.85
CA VAL A 162 18.10 -2.89 -14.34
C VAL A 162 17.11 -2.40 -15.38
N THR A 163 17.14 -3.00 -16.55
CA THR A 163 16.12 -2.80 -17.59
C THR A 163 15.05 -3.88 -17.45
N PHE A 164 13.82 -3.45 -17.14
CA PHE A 164 12.69 -4.37 -17.05
C PHE A 164 12.14 -4.65 -18.44
N VAL A 165 12.16 -5.92 -18.85
CA VAL A 165 11.51 -6.38 -20.09
C VAL A 165 10.21 -7.07 -19.69
N SER A 166 9.06 -6.44 -20.00
CA SER A 166 7.76 -7.06 -19.74
C SER A 166 7.56 -8.25 -20.67
N ALA A 167 7.47 -9.45 -20.11
CA ALA A 167 7.16 -10.67 -20.87
C ALA A 167 5.71 -10.66 -21.42
N LEU A 168 4.83 -9.84 -20.84
CA LEU A 168 3.42 -9.73 -21.21
C LEU A 168 3.15 -8.70 -22.33
N SER A 169 4.09 -7.82 -22.63
CA SER A 169 3.92 -6.79 -23.67
C SER A 169 4.00 -7.34 -25.12
N LYS A 170 4.30 -8.62 -25.31
CA LYS A 170 4.37 -9.28 -26.62
C LYS A 170 3.02 -9.77 -27.18
N GLN A 171 1.90 -9.51 -26.54
CA GLN A 171 0.59 -10.01 -26.99
C GLN A 171 -0.35 -8.92 -27.49
N THR A 172 0.16 -7.77 -27.95
CA THR A 172 -0.69 -6.80 -28.64
C THR A 172 0.00 -6.39 -29.95
N ILE A 173 -0.07 -7.27 -30.93
CA ILE A 173 0.01 -6.95 -32.36
C ILE A 173 -1.23 -7.57 -33.01
#